data_07fe0a8d6d4be084caad82ab70fb7e91
#
_entry.id   07fe0a8d6d4be084caad82ab70fb7e91
#
_cell.length_a   1.000
_cell.length_b   1.000
_cell.length_c   1.000
_cell.angle_alpha   90.00
_cell.angle_beta   90.00
_cell.angle_gamma   90.00
#
_symmetry.space_group_name_H-M   'P 1'
#
loop_
_entity.id
_entity.type
_entity.pdbx_description
1 polymer ?
#
loop_
_entity_poly.entity_id
_entity_poly.type
_entity_poly.pdbx_seq_one_letter_code
_entity_poly.pdbx_strand_id
1 'polypeptide(L)'
;MQKKTTTLIYGTGNAGKLDLMRHYLSTLQEIRLLGLKDLPFCWGEIEECGKDPLENARQKALAYYRICGQPVFSQDSGLYIEGLPKERQPGVHVRRVNGVNLTDEQMRKYYKKIAAELGGRCVAQYQNAICLVFSENEIYEARGGALNWKKFWLMTEERPQRMEGFPLDAICAD
;
A
#
# COMPACT_ATOMS: atom_id res chain seq x y z
N MET A 1 33.32 8.27 14.78
CA MET A 1 32.35 9.07 14.00
C MET A 1 30.96 8.59 14.34
N GLN A 2 30.10 9.43 14.93
CA GLN A 2 28.70 9.08 15.13
C GLN A 2 28.06 8.95 13.76
N LYS A 3 27.48 7.78 13.44
CA LYS A 3 26.69 7.60 12.23
C LYS A 3 25.49 8.52 12.31
N LYS A 4 25.32 9.38 11.32
CA LYS A 4 24.19 10.34 11.24
C LYS A 4 22.92 9.54 10.96
N THR A 5 21.99 9.52 11.92
CA THR A 5 20.67 8.90 11.72
C THR A 5 19.80 9.80 10.87
N THR A 6 19.26 9.26 9.79
CA THR A 6 18.29 9.94 8.92
C THR A 6 16.87 9.65 9.40
N THR A 7 16.10 10.68 9.67
CA THR A 7 14.67 10.52 9.99
C THR A 7 13.87 10.53 8.70
N LEU A 8 13.05 9.50 8.49
CA LEU A 8 12.10 9.40 7.39
C LEU A 8 10.68 9.34 7.94
N ILE A 9 9.76 10.02 7.30
CA ILE A 9 8.32 9.95 7.60
C ILE A 9 7.67 8.99 6.60
N TYR A 10 6.91 8.03 7.11
CA TYR A 10 6.09 7.19 6.25
C TYR A 10 4.69 7.79 6.09
N GLY A 11 4.41 8.33 4.91
CA GLY A 11 3.15 8.96 4.53
C GLY A 11 2.04 7.93 4.30
N THR A 12 1.57 7.32 5.37
CA THR A 12 0.45 6.36 5.34
C THR A 12 -0.45 6.53 6.56
N GLY A 13 -1.76 6.48 6.34
CA GLY A 13 -2.76 6.36 7.40
C GLY A 13 -3.02 4.93 7.86
N ASN A 14 -2.45 3.93 7.18
CA ASN A 14 -2.64 2.50 7.51
C ASN A 14 -1.62 2.06 8.57
N ALA A 15 -2.11 1.78 9.78
CA ALA A 15 -1.27 1.35 10.91
C ALA A 15 -0.53 0.03 10.60
N GLY A 16 -1.20 -0.94 9.99
CA GLY A 16 -0.57 -2.22 9.63
C GLY A 16 0.60 -2.06 8.66
N LYS A 17 0.47 -1.16 7.66
CA LYS A 17 1.60 -0.84 6.77
C LYS A 17 2.76 -0.18 7.51
N LEU A 18 2.47 0.72 8.46
CA LEU A 18 3.50 1.37 9.25
C LEU A 18 4.26 0.38 10.13
N ASP A 19 3.56 -0.51 10.81
CA ASP A 19 4.17 -1.50 11.69
C ASP A 19 5.01 -2.52 10.92
N LEU A 20 4.52 -2.96 9.77
CA LEU A 20 5.26 -3.83 8.86
C LEU A 20 6.55 -3.15 8.37
N MET A 21 6.48 -1.88 7.98
CA MET A 21 7.65 -1.12 7.54
C MET A 21 8.66 -0.90 8.68
N ARG A 22 8.18 -0.61 9.90
CA ARG A 22 9.05 -0.53 11.09
C ARG A 22 9.78 -1.85 11.34
N HIS A 23 9.09 -2.95 11.21
CA HIS A 23 9.70 -4.28 11.35
C HIS A 23 10.82 -4.50 10.32
N TYR A 24 10.56 -4.26 9.05
CA TYR A 24 11.58 -4.45 8.00
C TYR A 24 12.77 -3.50 8.12
N LEU A 25 12.55 -2.25 8.53
CA LEU A 25 13.63 -1.28 8.69
C LEU A 25 14.34 -1.33 10.05
N SER A 26 13.89 -2.17 10.98
CA SER A 26 14.45 -2.26 12.35
C SER A 26 15.93 -2.61 12.41
N THR A 27 16.45 -3.29 11.39
CA THR A 27 17.88 -3.64 11.28
C THR A 27 18.76 -2.50 10.76
N LEU A 28 18.16 -1.45 10.20
CA LEU A 28 18.86 -0.30 9.63
C LEU A 28 19.01 0.80 10.68
N GLN A 29 20.10 0.76 11.45
CA GLN A 29 20.36 1.71 12.56
C GLN A 29 20.50 3.17 12.10
N GLU A 30 20.78 3.39 10.83
CA GLU A 30 20.91 4.73 10.23
C GLU A 30 19.57 5.38 9.88
N ILE A 31 18.45 4.64 10.00
CA ILE A 31 17.12 5.13 9.67
C ILE A 31 16.24 5.15 10.91
N ARG A 32 15.65 6.30 11.19
CA ARG A 32 14.55 6.45 12.16
C ARG A 32 13.25 6.66 11.40
N LEU A 33 12.35 5.68 11.49
CA LEU A 33 11.04 5.76 10.85
C LEU A 33 9.98 6.35 11.77
N LEU A 34 9.31 7.41 11.30
CA LEU A 34 8.16 8.02 11.96
C LEU A 34 6.91 7.80 11.11
N GLY A 35 5.77 7.57 11.76
CA GLY A 35 4.46 7.63 11.12
C GLY A 35 3.86 9.02 11.21
N LEU A 36 2.76 9.26 10.51
CA LEU A 36 2.07 10.55 10.53
C LEU A 36 1.60 10.94 11.94
N LYS A 37 1.16 9.97 12.74
CA LYS A 37 0.69 10.19 14.12
C LYS A 37 1.79 10.52 15.13
N ASP A 38 3.05 10.28 14.77
CA ASP A 38 4.20 10.58 15.64
C ASP A 38 4.58 12.06 15.60
N LEU A 39 3.92 12.85 14.77
CA LEU A 39 4.24 14.25 14.51
C LEU A 39 3.03 15.17 14.76
N PRO A 40 3.27 16.39 15.24
CA PRO A 40 2.20 17.33 15.64
C PRO A 40 1.63 18.11 14.44
N PHE A 41 1.45 17.45 13.29
CA PHE A 41 0.89 18.09 12.10
C PHE A 41 -0.57 17.68 11.88
N CYS A 42 -1.36 18.60 11.32
CA CYS A 42 -2.68 18.29 10.79
C CYS A 42 -2.52 17.82 9.33
N TRP A 43 -2.52 16.52 9.11
CA TRP A 43 -2.18 15.94 7.82
C TRP A 43 -3.29 16.08 6.77
N GLY A 44 -4.54 16.15 7.20
CA GLY A 44 -5.68 16.10 6.28
C GLY A 44 -5.82 14.75 5.57
N GLU A 45 -6.85 14.64 4.79
CA GLU A 45 -7.06 13.51 3.87
C GLU A 45 -6.44 13.85 2.52
N ILE A 46 -5.56 12.99 2.02
CA ILE A 46 -4.95 13.14 0.70
C ILE A 46 -5.79 12.36 -0.30
N GLU A 47 -6.38 13.07 -1.26
CA GLU A 47 -7.11 12.44 -2.34
C GLU A 47 -6.15 11.71 -3.29
N GLU A 48 -6.39 10.41 -3.48
CA GLU A 48 -5.65 9.54 -4.38
C GLU A 48 -6.40 9.43 -5.70
N CYS A 49 -5.98 10.19 -6.72
CA CYS A 49 -6.59 10.22 -8.04
C CYS A 49 -5.66 9.70 -9.15
N GLY A 50 -4.54 9.10 -8.78
CA GLY A 50 -3.58 8.50 -9.70
C GLY A 50 -4.13 7.25 -10.39
N LYS A 51 -3.65 7.00 -11.60
CA LYS A 51 -4.05 5.85 -12.43
C LYS A 51 -3.24 4.60 -12.14
N ASP A 52 -2.10 4.76 -11.50
CA ASP A 52 -1.22 3.66 -11.10
C ASP A 52 -0.64 3.90 -9.69
N PRO A 53 -0.03 2.86 -9.08
CA PRO A 53 0.53 2.98 -7.73
C PRO A 53 1.62 4.05 -7.59
N LEU A 54 2.40 4.32 -8.64
CA LEU A 54 3.47 5.32 -8.57
C LEU A 54 2.91 6.74 -8.52
N GLU A 55 1.87 7.03 -9.32
CA GLU A 55 1.20 8.33 -9.29
C GLU A 55 0.62 8.60 -7.90
N ASN A 56 -0.07 7.62 -7.28
CA ASN A 56 -0.61 7.77 -5.93
C ASN A 56 0.49 7.90 -4.87
N ALA A 57 1.56 7.09 -4.95
CA ALA A 57 2.69 7.20 -4.03
C ALA A 57 3.33 8.60 -4.10
N ARG A 58 3.52 9.13 -5.32
CA ARG A 58 4.07 10.48 -5.56
C ARG A 58 3.15 11.57 -4.99
N GLN A 59 1.84 11.51 -5.29
CA GLN A 59 0.86 12.47 -4.78
C GLN A 59 0.89 12.55 -3.26
N LYS A 60 0.87 11.40 -2.59
CA LYS A 60 0.95 11.31 -1.12
C LYS A 60 2.26 11.86 -0.57
N ALA A 61 3.40 11.42 -1.10
CA ALA A 61 4.71 11.84 -0.61
C ALA A 61 4.90 13.36 -0.75
N LEU A 62 4.54 13.93 -1.90
CA LEU A 62 4.61 15.38 -2.13
C LEU A 62 3.66 16.16 -1.23
N ALA A 63 2.42 15.69 -1.06
CA ALA A 63 1.45 16.37 -0.22
C ALA A 63 1.91 16.43 1.25
N TYR A 64 2.38 15.32 1.79
CA TYR A 64 2.89 15.28 3.16
C TYR A 64 4.20 16.06 3.33
N TYR A 65 5.11 16.00 2.34
CA TYR A 65 6.33 16.81 2.36
C TYR A 65 6.03 18.32 2.42
N ARG A 66 5.06 18.81 1.65
CA ARG A 66 4.63 20.22 1.68
C ARG A 66 4.11 20.66 3.03
N ILE A 67 3.53 19.75 3.81
CA ILE A 67 3.03 20.06 5.16
C ILE A 67 4.17 20.14 6.17
N CYS A 68 5.13 19.21 6.13
CA CYS A 68 6.12 19.06 7.19
C CYS A 68 7.53 19.55 6.85
N GLY A 69 7.87 19.73 5.57
CA GLY A 69 9.22 20.12 5.12
C GLY A 69 10.32 19.12 5.48
N GLN A 70 9.97 17.87 5.75
CA GLN A 70 10.91 16.81 6.14
C GLN A 70 10.85 15.65 5.14
N PRO A 71 11.89 14.80 5.04
CA PRO A 71 11.89 13.66 4.14
C PRO A 71 10.69 12.73 4.38
N VAL A 72 9.85 12.58 3.38
CA VAL A 72 8.65 11.71 3.39
C VAL A 72 8.75 10.69 2.28
N PHE A 73 8.50 9.43 2.59
CA PHE A 73 8.17 8.47 1.55
C PHE A 73 6.73 7.97 1.71
N SER A 74 6.13 7.64 0.59
CA SER A 74 4.83 6.97 0.54
C SER A 74 4.89 5.79 -0.40
N GLN A 75 4.10 4.78 -0.08
CA GLN A 75 3.91 3.59 -0.90
C GLN A 75 2.46 3.50 -1.31
N ASP A 76 2.24 3.06 -2.53
CA ASP A 76 0.93 2.61 -2.98
C ASP A 76 1.01 1.24 -3.64
N SER A 77 -0.15 0.57 -3.74
CA SER A 77 -0.26 -0.80 -4.24
C SER A 77 -1.49 -0.93 -5.12
N GLY A 78 -1.33 -1.59 -6.26
CA GLY A 78 -2.44 -2.02 -7.09
C GLY A 78 -2.56 -3.54 -7.08
N LEU A 79 -3.79 -4.04 -7.02
CA LEU A 79 -4.09 -5.49 -7.10
C LEU A 79 -4.42 -5.87 -8.54
N TYR A 80 -3.76 -6.91 -9.02
CA TYR A 80 -3.98 -7.46 -10.36
C TYR A 80 -4.27 -8.95 -10.27
N ILE A 81 -5.31 -9.40 -10.99
CA ILE A 81 -5.85 -10.75 -10.90
C ILE A 81 -5.73 -11.41 -12.30
N GLU A 82 -5.07 -12.54 -12.37
CA GLU A 82 -4.96 -13.31 -13.60
C GLU A 82 -6.34 -13.84 -14.02
N GLY A 83 -6.60 -13.81 -15.33
CA GLY A 83 -7.89 -14.22 -15.89
C GLY A 83 -8.99 -13.15 -15.89
N LEU A 84 -8.82 -12.02 -15.15
CA LEU A 84 -9.73 -10.89 -15.28
C LEU A 84 -9.40 -10.02 -16.50
N PRO A 85 -10.40 -9.57 -17.28
CA PRO A 85 -10.20 -8.59 -18.34
C PRO A 85 -9.73 -7.26 -17.76
N LYS A 86 -9.04 -6.46 -18.58
CA LYS A 86 -8.39 -5.21 -18.17
C LYS A 86 -9.38 -4.24 -17.49
N GLU A 87 -10.60 -4.16 -17.97
CA GLU A 87 -11.65 -3.27 -17.51
C GLU A 87 -12.19 -3.64 -16.12
N ARG A 88 -11.97 -4.89 -15.70
CA ARG A 88 -12.40 -5.42 -14.40
C ARG A 88 -11.25 -5.50 -13.39
N GLN A 89 -10.01 -5.16 -13.79
CA GLN A 89 -8.88 -5.20 -12.87
C GLN A 89 -9.06 -4.17 -11.75
N PRO A 90 -8.85 -4.55 -10.48
CA PRO A 90 -8.94 -3.63 -9.37
C PRO A 90 -7.94 -2.46 -9.47
N GLY A 91 -6.72 -2.74 -9.93
CA GLY A 91 -5.64 -1.75 -9.98
C GLY A 91 -5.45 -1.08 -8.62
N VAL A 92 -5.38 0.24 -8.59
CA VAL A 92 -5.23 1.04 -7.36
C VAL A 92 -6.54 1.16 -6.55
N HIS A 93 -7.67 0.80 -7.13
CA HIS A 93 -8.99 0.92 -6.50
C HIS A 93 -9.43 -0.36 -5.78
N VAL A 94 -8.51 -1.02 -5.05
CA VAL A 94 -8.78 -2.30 -4.38
C VAL A 94 -9.98 -2.23 -3.44
N ARG A 95 -10.14 -1.12 -2.72
CA ARG A 95 -11.25 -0.88 -1.80
C ARG A 95 -12.44 -0.19 -2.46
N ARG A 96 -12.23 0.49 -3.57
CA ARG A 96 -13.23 1.33 -4.23
C ARG A 96 -13.81 0.63 -5.45
N VAL A 97 -14.99 0.06 -5.31
CA VAL A 97 -15.68 -0.65 -6.40
C VAL A 97 -16.90 0.16 -6.84
N ASN A 98 -17.01 0.46 -8.13
CA ASN A 98 -18.11 1.27 -8.69
C ASN A 98 -18.33 2.59 -7.94
N GLY A 99 -17.25 3.26 -7.53
CA GLY A 99 -17.31 4.53 -6.82
C GLY A 99 -17.60 4.42 -5.31
N VAL A 100 -17.84 3.22 -4.77
CA VAL A 100 -18.17 3.00 -3.37
C VAL A 100 -16.97 2.40 -2.63
N ASN A 101 -16.60 2.99 -1.50
CA ASN A 101 -15.60 2.41 -0.61
C ASN A 101 -16.20 1.26 0.19
N LEU A 102 -15.67 0.06 -0.01
CA LEU A 102 -16.12 -1.16 0.65
C LEU A 102 -15.57 -1.26 2.09
N THR A 103 -16.37 -1.79 3.01
CA THR A 103 -15.89 -2.27 4.29
C THR A 103 -15.00 -3.51 4.09
N ASP A 104 -14.23 -3.91 5.11
CA ASP A 104 -13.37 -5.09 5.04
C ASP A 104 -14.16 -6.38 4.72
N GLU A 105 -15.35 -6.51 5.30
CA GLU A 105 -16.25 -7.63 5.01
C GLU A 105 -16.75 -7.60 3.56
N GLN A 106 -17.18 -6.42 3.09
CA GLN A 106 -17.65 -6.24 1.71
C GLN A 106 -16.51 -6.52 0.71
N MET A 107 -15.27 -6.11 1.02
CA MET A 107 -14.10 -6.44 0.21
C MET A 107 -13.91 -7.95 0.09
N ARG A 108 -13.87 -8.67 1.22
CA ARG A 108 -13.73 -10.15 1.19
C ARG A 108 -14.84 -10.78 0.37
N LYS A 109 -16.09 -10.39 0.59
CA LYS A 109 -17.23 -10.90 -0.17
C LYS A 109 -17.10 -10.66 -1.68
N TYR A 110 -16.67 -9.46 -2.06
CA TYR A 110 -16.46 -9.09 -3.47
C TYR A 110 -15.37 -9.92 -4.14
N TYR A 111 -14.20 -10.04 -3.51
CA TYR A 111 -13.08 -10.78 -4.08
C TYR A 111 -13.28 -12.30 -4.05
N LYS A 112 -14.00 -12.83 -3.07
CA LYS A 112 -14.47 -14.24 -3.07
C LYS A 112 -15.37 -14.53 -4.26
N LYS A 113 -16.25 -13.59 -4.62
CA LYS A 113 -17.11 -13.73 -5.81
C LYS A 113 -16.26 -13.79 -7.09
N ILE A 114 -15.23 -12.94 -7.21
CA ILE A 114 -14.30 -12.98 -8.34
C ILE A 114 -13.57 -14.33 -8.38
N ALA A 115 -13.07 -14.83 -7.26
CA ALA A 115 -12.42 -16.14 -7.20
C ALA A 115 -13.38 -17.26 -7.62
N ALA A 116 -14.64 -17.21 -7.21
CA ALA A 116 -15.66 -18.18 -7.62
C ALA A 116 -15.94 -18.13 -9.13
N GLU A 117 -16.06 -16.95 -9.72
CA GLU A 117 -16.24 -16.76 -11.17
C GLU A 117 -15.05 -17.33 -11.98
N LEU A 118 -13.85 -17.33 -11.41
CA LEU A 118 -12.62 -17.83 -12.03
C LEU A 118 -12.29 -19.29 -11.66
N GLY A 119 -13.26 -20.06 -11.19
CA GLY A 119 -13.12 -21.49 -10.93
C GLY A 119 -12.79 -21.87 -9.48
N GLY A 120 -13.13 -21.03 -8.52
CA GLY A 120 -12.98 -21.28 -7.08
C GLY A 120 -11.71 -20.69 -6.48
N ARG A 121 -10.72 -20.37 -7.28
CA ARG A 121 -9.50 -19.62 -6.89
C ARG A 121 -8.91 -18.92 -8.11
N CYS A 122 -8.13 -17.87 -7.89
CA CYS A 122 -7.40 -17.19 -8.95
C CYS A 122 -6.07 -16.66 -8.45
N VAL A 123 -5.09 -16.56 -9.34
CA VAL A 123 -3.79 -15.99 -9.04
C VAL A 123 -3.91 -14.47 -9.02
N ALA A 124 -3.36 -13.84 -7.99
CA ALA A 124 -3.30 -12.40 -7.85
C ALA A 124 -1.91 -11.93 -7.44
N GLN A 125 -1.63 -10.65 -7.69
CA GLN A 125 -0.37 -10.01 -7.30
C GLN A 125 -0.61 -8.56 -6.94
N TYR A 126 -0.01 -8.11 -5.82
CA TYR A 126 0.14 -6.69 -5.56
C TYR A 126 1.37 -6.15 -6.29
N GLN A 127 1.15 -5.15 -7.13
CA GLN A 127 2.21 -4.35 -7.73
C GLN A 127 2.38 -3.09 -6.90
N ASN A 128 3.61 -2.86 -6.45
CA ASN A 128 3.92 -1.79 -5.51
C ASN A 128 4.76 -0.71 -6.17
N ALA A 129 4.59 0.51 -5.67
CA ALA A 129 5.45 1.64 -6.00
C ALA A 129 5.72 2.48 -4.76
N ILE A 130 6.90 3.09 -4.73
CA ILE A 130 7.37 3.99 -3.66
C ILE A 130 7.83 5.28 -4.29
N CYS A 131 7.51 6.40 -3.64
CA CYS A 131 8.08 7.70 -3.89
C CYS A 131 8.65 8.25 -2.57
N LEU A 132 9.92 8.65 -2.58
CA LEU A 132 10.59 9.37 -1.50
C LEU A 132 10.85 10.80 -1.97
N VAL A 133 10.30 11.77 -1.26
CA VAL A 133 10.63 13.19 -1.39
C VAL A 133 11.60 13.52 -0.27
N PHE A 134 12.88 13.66 -0.60
CA PHE A 134 13.94 14.00 0.35
C PHE A 134 14.09 15.53 0.49
N SER A 135 13.95 16.25 -0.61
CA SER A 135 13.86 17.70 -0.70
C SER A 135 13.05 18.10 -1.93
N GLU A 136 12.81 19.38 -2.13
CA GLU A 136 12.07 19.90 -3.31
C GLU A 136 12.69 19.48 -4.64
N ASN A 137 14.02 19.33 -4.66
CA ASN A 137 14.77 18.98 -5.87
C ASN A 137 15.32 17.54 -5.84
N GLU A 138 14.96 16.76 -4.84
CA GLU A 138 15.52 15.42 -4.63
C GLU A 138 14.40 14.42 -4.35
N ILE A 139 13.92 13.80 -5.43
CA ILE A 139 12.81 12.86 -5.43
C ILE A 139 13.29 11.54 -6.03
N TYR A 140 13.04 10.46 -5.31
CA TYR A 140 13.38 9.10 -5.72
C TYR A 140 12.13 8.26 -5.88
N GLU A 141 12.08 7.47 -6.93
CA GLU A 141 10.93 6.64 -7.25
C GLU A 141 11.36 5.24 -7.64
N ALA A 142 10.56 4.27 -7.22
CA ALA A 142 10.73 2.88 -7.62
C ALA A 142 9.37 2.20 -7.79
N ARG A 143 9.29 1.29 -8.77
CA ARG A 143 8.11 0.46 -9.02
C ARG A 143 8.47 -0.89 -9.61
N GLY A 144 7.62 -1.88 -9.42
CA GLY A 144 7.75 -3.20 -10.03
C GLY A 144 8.95 -4.00 -9.49
N GLY A 145 9.32 -5.04 -10.20
CA GLY A 145 10.48 -5.87 -9.86
C GLY A 145 10.42 -6.42 -8.43
N ALA A 146 11.49 -6.19 -7.66
CA ALA A 146 11.61 -6.65 -6.28
C ALA A 146 10.63 -5.99 -5.29
N LEU A 147 9.96 -4.88 -5.68
CA LEU A 147 8.93 -4.24 -4.84
C LEU A 147 7.58 -4.95 -4.94
N ASN A 148 7.34 -5.69 -6.01
CA ASN A 148 6.08 -6.39 -6.15
C ASN A 148 5.99 -7.51 -5.12
N TRP A 149 4.78 -7.69 -4.57
CA TRP A 149 4.53 -8.84 -3.71
C TRP A 149 4.66 -10.14 -4.52
N LYS A 150 4.93 -11.26 -3.86
CA LYS A 150 4.84 -12.56 -4.51
C LYS A 150 3.43 -12.79 -5.02
N LYS A 151 3.29 -13.56 -6.10
CA LYS A 151 1.98 -14.05 -6.53
C LYS A 151 1.38 -14.93 -5.44
N PHE A 152 0.08 -14.82 -5.25
CA PHE A 152 -0.69 -15.58 -4.27
C PHE A 152 -2.06 -15.99 -4.84
N TRP A 153 -2.69 -16.93 -4.19
CA TRP A 153 -4.04 -17.33 -4.54
C TRP A 153 -5.07 -16.52 -3.77
N LEU A 154 -6.06 -15.96 -4.46
CA LEU A 154 -7.31 -15.52 -3.87
C LEU A 154 -8.27 -16.71 -3.86
N MET A 155 -8.83 -17.01 -2.68
CA MET A 155 -9.66 -18.18 -2.41
C MET A 155 -11.12 -17.78 -2.18
N THR A 156 -12.04 -18.72 -2.38
CA THR A 156 -13.45 -18.56 -1.97
C THR A 156 -13.66 -18.78 -0.49
N GLU A 157 -12.73 -19.43 0.20
CA GLU A 157 -12.80 -19.70 1.63
C GLU A 157 -12.02 -18.69 2.44
N GLU A 158 -12.43 -18.47 3.68
CA GLU A 158 -11.74 -17.56 4.61
C GLU A 158 -11.00 -18.34 5.68
N ARG A 159 -9.76 -17.93 5.95
CA ARG A 159 -9.01 -18.35 7.14
C ARG A 159 -9.51 -17.57 8.37
N PRO A 160 -9.49 -18.17 9.57
CA PRO A 160 -9.91 -17.47 10.79
C PRO A 160 -8.98 -16.31 11.17
N GLN A 161 -7.70 -16.41 10.79
CA GLN A 161 -6.71 -15.37 11.06
C GLN A 161 -7.00 -14.10 10.26
N ARG A 162 -6.81 -12.96 10.92
CA ARG A 162 -6.96 -11.62 10.33
C ARG A 162 -5.71 -10.82 10.59
N MET A 163 -5.25 -10.11 9.58
CA MET A 163 -4.17 -9.13 9.73
C MET A 163 -4.75 -7.73 9.64
N GLU A 164 -4.53 -6.92 10.69
CA GLU A 164 -5.03 -5.55 10.73
C GLU A 164 -4.44 -4.72 9.58
N GLY A 165 -5.29 -3.95 8.89
CA GLY A 165 -4.88 -3.16 7.73
C GLY A 165 -4.76 -3.94 6.42
N PHE A 166 -4.97 -5.27 6.42
CA PHE A 166 -4.89 -6.15 5.25
C PHE A 166 -6.16 -7.02 5.10
N PRO A 167 -7.29 -6.42 4.69
CA PRO A 167 -8.59 -7.08 4.72
C PRO A 167 -8.70 -8.34 3.86
N LEU A 168 -7.89 -8.46 2.80
CA LEU A 168 -7.89 -9.62 1.92
C LEU A 168 -6.99 -10.76 2.40
N ASP A 169 -6.15 -10.53 3.40
CA ASP A 169 -5.25 -11.57 3.92
C ASP A 169 -5.98 -12.86 4.28
N ALA A 170 -7.16 -12.76 4.85
CA ALA A 170 -7.97 -13.91 5.25
C ALA A 170 -8.43 -14.82 4.08
N ILE A 171 -8.42 -14.32 2.85
CA ILE A 171 -8.78 -15.09 1.64
C ILE A 171 -7.58 -15.31 0.71
N CYS A 172 -6.35 -15.03 1.18
CA CYS A 172 -5.12 -15.27 0.44
C CYS A 172 -4.47 -16.59 0.87
N ALA A 173 -3.85 -17.28 -0.08
CA ALA A 173 -3.01 -18.47 0.16
C ALA A 173 -1.73 -18.38 -0.71
N ASP A 174 -0.62 -18.97 -0.22
CA ASP A 174 0.65 -19.08 -0.93
C ASP A 174 0.59 -20.15 -2.06
#